data_23b4453a6af64344fc96894844874800
#
_entry.id   23b4453a6af64344fc96894844874800
#
_cell.length_a   1.000
_cell.length_b   1.000
_cell.length_c   1.000
_cell.angle_alpha   90.00
_cell.angle_beta   90.00
_cell.angle_gamma   90.00
#
_symmetry.space_group_name_H-M   'P 1'
#
loop_
_entity.id
_entity.type
_entity.pdbx_description
1 polymer ?
#
loop_
_entity_poly.entity_id
_entity_poly.type
_entity_poly.pdbx_seq_one_letter_code
_entity_poly.pdbx_strand_id
1 'polypeptide(L)'
;MRGKSCAVVMFGLVLAAMIAARAVERAAAGGAQWPNVVLDEPQWPNLRLDDIEAPRVNKRPSFVDPQEVEDRIMGRKTRAAAKPSAASKPDAEPDRDLATNSIDANASAVRWPTLSPEKPLSSFAFEVGGRYWYSSGRLGFGFANGSPLFGNPTSTLDWRGLSAHSGEVFARIDHIPSGVFVKGLVGLGTIRGGHIDDLDFLVTQFRFSDTTSDVHNGNLSYGMFDVGWAYSPTFGVRLGFFAGYHYWHEKVTAYGIVCNIPSFIGCPAAGAVIEGFNVAVGAFEPTVHAARIGVESRIAIDEHWSFSGEIAGVPYAALRNKDSHLLRQSMADLGPAPNIITDSRYAFGVEAELFVNYAITPNIEVGAGVRYWGVMANKGDVRFGPDFGNAYELNKFDQQRYGVLVHAKGKF
;
A
#
# COMPACT_ATOMS: atom_id res chain seq x y z
N MET A 1 -9.13 5.50 -32.52
CA MET A 1 -9.66 5.59 -31.15
C MET A 1 -8.66 5.13 -30.07
N ARG A 2 -7.34 5.36 -30.24
CA ARG A 2 -6.30 4.87 -29.30
C ARG A 2 -5.66 5.95 -28.39
N GLY A 3 -6.10 7.22 -28.50
CA GLY A 3 -5.46 8.32 -27.75
C GLY A 3 -6.08 8.69 -26.38
N LYS A 4 -7.27 8.20 -26.06
CA LYS A 4 -7.99 8.66 -24.85
C LYS A 4 -7.63 7.88 -23.57
N SER A 5 -7.21 6.64 -23.67
CA SER A 5 -6.87 5.82 -22.48
C SER A 5 -5.54 6.22 -21.83
N CYS A 6 -4.56 6.65 -22.61
CA CYS A 6 -3.26 7.08 -22.07
C CYS A 6 -3.36 8.41 -21.31
N ALA A 7 -4.25 9.32 -21.76
CA ALA A 7 -4.47 10.61 -21.10
C ALA A 7 -5.11 10.48 -19.72
N VAL A 8 -6.02 9.53 -19.51
CA VAL A 8 -6.69 9.31 -18.22
C VAL A 8 -5.73 8.74 -17.17
N VAL A 9 -4.84 7.82 -17.56
CA VAL A 9 -3.81 7.28 -16.65
C VAL A 9 -2.78 8.35 -16.30
N MET A 10 -2.34 9.16 -17.28
CA MET A 10 -1.45 10.30 -17.01
C MET A 10 -2.11 11.35 -16.12
N PHE A 11 -3.39 11.65 -16.29
CA PHE A 11 -4.09 12.64 -15.48
C PHE A 11 -4.23 12.18 -14.02
N GLY A 12 -4.51 10.90 -13.79
CA GLY A 12 -4.54 10.32 -12.44
C GLY A 12 -3.18 10.34 -11.73
N LEU A 13 -2.10 10.02 -12.44
CA LEU A 13 -0.73 10.05 -11.92
C LEU A 13 -0.24 11.49 -11.65
N VAL A 14 -0.57 12.44 -12.53
CA VAL A 14 -0.23 13.85 -12.36
C VAL A 14 -1.02 14.46 -11.19
N LEU A 15 -2.28 14.13 -11.02
CA LEU A 15 -3.09 14.60 -9.89
C LEU A 15 -2.56 14.06 -8.55
N ALA A 16 -2.18 12.78 -8.49
CA ALA A 16 -1.54 12.19 -7.31
C ALA A 16 -0.18 12.84 -7.00
N ALA A 17 0.64 13.13 -8.02
CA ALA A 17 1.90 13.84 -7.87
C ALA A 17 1.72 15.30 -7.41
N MET A 18 0.70 16.01 -7.90
CA MET A 18 0.38 17.37 -7.46
C MET A 18 -0.13 17.43 -6.02
N ILE A 19 -0.91 16.44 -5.58
CA ILE A 19 -1.36 16.33 -4.19
C ILE A 19 -0.16 16.05 -3.28
N ALA A 20 0.74 15.14 -3.67
CA ALA A 20 1.96 14.85 -2.95
C ALA A 20 2.93 16.03 -2.91
N ALA A 21 3.11 16.78 -4.01
CA ALA A 21 3.95 17.98 -4.06
C ALA A 21 3.43 19.09 -3.14
N ARG A 22 2.12 19.32 -3.07
CA ARG A 22 1.52 20.27 -2.12
C ARG A 22 1.67 19.85 -0.66
N ALA A 23 1.67 18.55 -0.38
CA ALA A 23 1.95 18.03 0.96
C ALA A 23 3.42 18.24 1.35
N VAL A 24 4.34 18.07 0.41
CA VAL A 24 5.78 18.32 0.60
C VAL A 24 6.08 19.81 0.79
N GLU A 25 5.48 20.71 -0.02
CA GLU A 25 5.62 22.16 0.18
C GLU A 25 5.13 22.62 1.56
N ARG A 26 4.03 22.07 2.04
CA ARG A 26 3.51 22.37 3.39
C ARG A 26 4.39 21.80 4.50
N ALA A 27 5.02 20.66 4.29
CA ALA A 27 5.96 20.07 5.23
C ALA A 27 7.32 20.81 5.27
N ALA A 28 7.77 21.34 4.14
CA ALA A 28 9.01 22.12 4.03
C ALA A 28 8.89 23.55 4.59
N ALA A 29 7.68 24.12 4.62
CA ALA A 29 7.39 25.44 5.20
C ALA A 29 7.34 25.46 6.74
N GLY A 30 8.10 24.59 7.38
CA GLY A 30 8.21 24.29 8.79
C GLY A 30 7.98 25.46 9.75
N GLY A 31 7.17 25.26 10.78
CA GLY A 31 6.99 26.13 11.93
C GLY A 31 5.60 26.74 12.11
N ALA A 32 4.61 26.44 11.30
CA ALA A 32 3.24 26.84 11.56
C ALA A 32 2.55 25.82 12.46
N GLN A 33 2.13 26.24 13.64
CA GLN A 33 1.12 25.52 14.41
C GLN A 33 -0.07 25.23 13.49
N TRP A 34 -0.39 23.96 13.32
CA TRP A 34 -1.56 23.55 12.55
C TRP A 34 -2.81 24.06 13.26
N PRO A 35 -3.68 24.84 12.61
CA PRO A 35 -5.00 25.05 13.15
C PRO A 35 -5.67 23.68 13.23
N ASN A 36 -6.37 23.42 14.34
CA ASN A 36 -7.23 22.26 14.49
C ASN A 36 -8.25 22.25 13.34
N VAL A 37 -7.91 21.63 12.24
CA VAL A 37 -8.87 21.30 11.19
C VAL A 37 -9.60 20.08 11.73
N VAL A 38 -10.70 20.32 12.40
CA VAL A 38 -11.75 19.32 12.55
C VAL A 38 -12.18 19.03 11.13
N LEU A 39 -11.73 17.92 10.58
CA LEU A 39 -12.33 17.36 9.37
C LEU A 39 -13.70 16.90 9.82
N ASP A 40 -14.74 17.66 9.42
CA ASP A 40 -16.10 17.17 9.51
C ASP A 40 -16.12 15.76 8.92
N GLU A 41 -16.59 14.79 9.70
CA GLU A 41 -16.80 13.43 9.22
C GLU A 41 -17.63 13.52 7.95
N PRO A 42 -17.27 12.78 6.87
CA PRO A 42 -18.10 12.73 5.70
C PRO A 42 -19.46 12.21 6.15
N GLN A 43 -20.48 13.05 6.10
CA GLN A 43 -21.86 12.65 6.37
C GLN A 43 -22.28 11.68 5.28
N TRP A 44 -22.13 10.39 5.56
CA TRP A 44 -22.78 9.35 4.78
C TRP A 44 -24.28 9.54 4.96
N PRO A 45 -25.08 9.60 3.87
CA PRO A 45 -26.52 9.65 4.01
C PRO A 45 -26.94 8.44 4.87
N ASN A 46 -27.76 8.69 5.90
CA ASN A 46 -28.36 7.67 6.74
C ASN A 46 -29.28 6.81 5.88
N LEU A 47 -28.73 5.81 5.19
CA LEU A 47 -29.49 4.75 4.56
C LEU A 47 -29.95 3.81 5.67
N ARG A 48 -31.22 3.92 6.06
CA ARG A 48 -31.85 2.92 6.90
C ARG A 48 -32.01 1.64 6.10
N LEU A 49 -31.67 0.52 6.72
CA LEU A 49 -31.84 -0.82 6.13
C LEU A 49 -33.29 -1.13 5.73
N ASP A 50 -34.24 -0.38 6.26
CA ASP A 50 -35.68 -0.52 5.99
C ASP A 50 -36.11 0.10 4.64
N ASP A 51 -35.26 0.92 4.00
CA ASP A 51 -35.55 1.58 2.72
C ASP A 51 -35.08 0.77 1.51
N ILE A 52 -34.51 -0.42 1.73
CA ILE A 52 -34.12 -1.34 0.66
C ILE A 52 -35.26 -2.30 0.40
N GLU A 53 -36.17 -1.91 -0.46
CA GLU A 53 -37.17 -2.85 -1.01
C GLU A 53 -36.44 -3.98 -1.73
N ALA A 54 -36.56 -5.21 -1.20
CA ALA A 54 -35.96 -6.38 -1.82
C ALA A 54 -36.51 -6.54 -3.25
N PRO A 55 -35.68 -6.69 -4.27
CA PRO A 55 -36.15 -6.90 -5.62
C PRO A 55 -36.95 -8.21 -5.65
N ARG A 56 -38.23 -8.16 -6.09
CA ARG A 56 -39.08 -9.32 -6.28
C ARG A 56 -38.40 -10.27 -7.25
N VAL A 57 -37.98 -11.44 -6.74
CA VAL A 57 -37.44 -12.53 -7.54
C VAL A 57 -38.58 -13.09 -8.39
N ASN A 58 -38.65 -12.66 -9.64
CA ASN A 58 -39.53 -13.23 -10.64
C ASN A 58 -38.70 -14.09 -11.59
N LYS A 59 -38.95 -15.40 -11.53
CA LYS A 59 -38.55 -16.47 -12.47
C LYS A 59 -37.07 -16.84 -12.51
N ARG A 60 -36.81 -18.09 -12.19
CA ARG A 60 -35.54 -18.82 -12.45
C ARG A 60 -35.10 -18.59 -13.90
N PRO A 61 -33.83 -18.18 -14.15
CA PRO A 61 -33.30 -18.26 -15.51
C PRO A 61 -33.13 -19.72 -15.88
N SER A 62 -33.63 -20.09 -17.07
CA SER A 62 -33.33 -21.35 -17.72
C SER A 62 -31.84 -21.46 -17.96
N PHE A 63 -31.31 -22.64 -17.72
CA PHE A 63 -29.92 -23.01 -17.97
C PHE A 63 -29.58 -22.70 -19.45
N VAL A 64 -28.70 -21.77 -19.69
CA VAL A 64 -28.17 -21.46 -21.04
C VAL A 64 -26.98 -22.37 -21.25
N ASP A 65 -26.99 -23.08 -22.37
CA ASP A 65 -25.93 -24.01 -22.80
C ASP A 65 -24.61 -23.22 -22.95
N PRO A 66 -23.50 -23.67 -22.35
CA PRO A 66 -22.21 -22.99 -22.46
C PRO A 66 -21.72 -22.80 -23.92
N GLN A 67 -22.11 -23.65 -24.86
CA GLN A 67 -21.78 -23.52 -26.30
C GLN A 67 -22.51 -22.33 -26.95
N GLU A 68 -23.73 -22.01 -26.53
CA GLU A 68 -24.48 -20.84 -27.06
C GLU A 68 -23.88 -19.51 -26.65
N VAL A 69 -23.19 -19.48 -25.49
CA VAL A 69 -22.46 -18.31 -25.00
C VAL A 69 -21.15 -18.10 -25.77
N GLU A 70 -20.46 -19.19 -26.12
CA GLU A 70 -19.20 -19.15 -26.85
C GLU A 70 -19.39 -18.67 -28.29
N ASP A 71 -20.45 -19.11 -28.96
CA ASP A 71 -20.81 -18.69 -30.31
C ASP A 71 -21.22 -17.21 -30.41
N ARG A 72 -21.83 -16.67 -29.37
CA ARG A 72 -22.18 -15.23 -29.24
C ARG A 72 -20.96 -14.35 -29.05
N ILE A 73 -19.98 -14.80 -28.29
CA ILE A 73 -18.75 -14.05 -28.03
C ILE A 73 -17.83 -14.03 -29.25
N MET A 74 -17.81 -15.13 -30.06
CA MET A 74 -16.92 -15.28 -31.18
C MET A 74 -17.48 -14.75 -32.50
N GLY A 75 -18.69 -14.22 -32.54
CA GLY A 75 -19.27 -13.55 -33.72
C GLY A 75 -19.45 -14.44 -34.95
N ARG A 76 -19.53 -15.78 -34.78
CA ARG A 76 -19.72 -16.72 -35.87
C ARG A 76 -21.18 -16.80 -36.30
N LYS A 77 -21.52 -16.05 -37.36
CA LYS A 77 -22.76 -16.30 -38.10
C LYS A 77 -22.57 -17.58 -38.97
N THR A 78 -23.30 -18.63 -38.65
CA THR A 78 -23.47 -19.81 -39.49
C THR A 78 -24.08 -19.40 -40.83
N ARG A 79 -23.31 -19.52 -41.91
CA ARG A 79 -23.79 -19.40 -43.28
C ARG A 79 -23.73 -20.75 -43.95
N ALA A 80 -24.86 -21.19 -44.42
CA ALA A 80 -25.10 -22.44 -45.12
C ALA A 80 -24.25 -22.54 -46.41
N ALA A 81 -23.91 -23.77 -46.73
CA ALA A 81 -23.10 -24.21 -47.86
C ALA A 81 -23.70 -23.88 -49.23
N ALA A 82 -22.89 -23.38 -50.15
CA ALA A 82 -23.13 -23.50 -51.58
C ALA A 82 -21.81 -23.79 -52.31
N LYS A 83 -21.88 -24.72 -53.26
CA LYS A 83 -20.82 -25.43 -54.00
C LYS A 83 -20.21 -24.58 -55.14
N PRO A 84 -19.09 -24.98 -55.70
CA PRO A 84 -18.15 -24.09 -56.40
C PRO A 84 -18.39 -23.97 -57.91
N SER A 85 -17.91 -22.91 -58.51
CA SER A 85 -17.67 -22.83 -59.95
C SER A 85 -16.32 -22.20 -60.24
N ALA A 86 -15.73 -22.72 -61.36
CA ALA A 86 -14.34 -22.64 -61.73
C ALA A 86 -13.96 -21.40 -62.57
N ALA A 87 -12.66 -21.11 -62.50
CA ALA A 87 -11.77 -20.60 -63.55
C ALA A 87 -11.99 -19.24 -64.23
N SER A 88 -11.00 -18.38 -64.12
CA SER A 88 -10.15 -17.92 -65.22
C SER A 88 -9.11 -16.89 -64.77
N LYS A 89 -7.85 -17.12 -65.16
CA LYS A 89 -6.79 -16.11 -65.38
C LYS A 89 -6.97 -15.59 -66.83
N PRO A 90 -6.40 -14.53 -67.36
CA PRO A 90 -5.11 -13.89 -67.04
C PRO A 90 -5.09 -12.33 -67.16
N ASP A 91 -3.88 -11.81 -67.07
CA ASP A 91 -3.21 -10.72 -67.80
C ASP A 91 -2.89 -9.43 -67.06
N ALA A 92 -1.55 -9.30 -66.91
CA ALA A 92 -0.67 -8.16 -67.28
C ALA A 92 -0.82 -6.79 -66.64
N GLU A 93 0.29 -6.43 -66.07
CA GLU A 93 0.86 -5.10 -65.73
C GLU A 93 0.53 -3.95 -66.71
N PRO A 94 0.58 -2.70 -66.26
CA PRO A 94 1.88 -2.03 -66.26
C PRO A 94 2.17 -1.08 -65.05
N ASP A 95 3.46 -0.93 -64.84
CA ASP A 95 4.22 0.11 -64.18
C ASP A 95 3.51 1.42 -63.95
N ARG A 96 3.51 1.89 -62.67
CA ARG A 96 3.50 3.29 -62.34
C ARG A 96 4.48 3.56 -61.20
N ASP A 97 5.61 4.16 -61.59
CA ASP A 97 6.51 4.90 -60.73
C ASP A 97 5.72 5.86 -59.81
N LEU A 98 5.65 5.55 -58.56
CA LEU A 98 5.27 6.51 -57.52
C LEU A 98 6.53 6.82 -56.74
N ALA A 99 7.05 8.02 -57.02
CA ALA A 99 8.09 8.64 -56.26
C ALA A 99 7.79 8.56 -54.76
N THR A 100 8.55 7.74 -54.07
CA THR A 100 8.58 7.69 -52.62
C THR A 100 9.26 9.00 -52.13
N ASN A 101 8.46 9.97 -51.75
CA ASN A 101 8.93 11.04 -50.88
C ASN A 101 9.42 10.39 -49.58
N SER A 102 10.74 10.27 -49.45
CA SER A 102 11.39 9.98 -48.20
C SER A 102 11.09 11.15 -47.26
N ILE A 103 10.10 10.96 -46.38
CA ILE A 103 9.97 11.81 -45.19
C ILE A 103 11.18 11.43 -44.36
N ASP A 104 12.10 12.37 -44.22
CA ASP A 104 13.21 12.31 -43.24
C ASP A 104 12.61 12.14 -41.86
N ALA A 105 12.51 10.90 -41.42
CA ALA A 105 12.17 10.55 -40.03
C ALA A 105 13.40 10.75 -39.13
N ASN A 106 13.87 11.99 -39.08
CA ASN A 106 14.83 12.41 -38.05
C ASN A 106 14.08 12.82 -36.77
N ALA A 107 13.13 11.98 -36.36
CA ALA A 107 12.62 12.04 -35.00
C ALA A 107 13.71 11.43 -34.12
N SER A 108 14.36 12.27 -33.34
CA SER A 108 15.32 11.88 -32.29
C SER A 108 14.68 10.81 -31.40
N ALA A 109 14.94 9.56 -31.71
CA ALA A 109 14.41 8.44 -30.97
C ALA A 109 15.03 8.47 -29.57
N VAL A 110 14.21 8.73 -28.56
CA VAL A 110 14.60 8.60 -27.16
C VAL A 110 15.11 7.19 -26.93
N ARG A 111 16.42 7.04 -26.88
CA ARG A 111 17.07 5.75 -26.59
C ARG A 111 17.05 5.52 -25.09
N TRP A 112 16.46 4.41 -24.68
CA TRP A 112 16.68 3.92 -23.32
C TRP A 112 18.18 3.78 -23.08
N PRO A 113 18.74 4.31 -21.97
CA PRO A 113 20.18 4.31 -21.73
C PRO A 113 20.80 2.92 -21.56
N THR A 114 20.05 1.85 -21.68
CA THR A 114 20.49 0.47 -21.43
C THR A 114 20.70 -0.39 -22.67
N LEU A 115 20.46 0.12 -23.87
CA LEU A 115 20.56 -0.70 -25.08
C LEU A 115 21.35 0.04 -26.18
N SER A 116 22.67 0.05 -26.04
CA SER A 116 23.53 0.33 -27.20
C SER A 116 23.52 -0.88 -28.13
N PRO A 117 23.17 -0.74 -29.43
CA PRO A 117 22.95 -1.89 -30.32
C PRO A 117 24.21 -2.70 -30.67
N GLU A 118 25.38 -2.28 -30.24
CA GLU A 118 26.67 -2.85 -30.64
C GLU A 118 27.37 -3.75 -29.61
N LYS A 119 26.79 -3.96 -28.43
CA LYS A 119 27.30 -4.97 -27.48
C LYS A 119 26.45 -6.22 -27.54
N PRO A 120 27.01 -7.45 -27.48
CA PRO A 120 26.21 -8.65 -27.29
C PRO A 120 25.35 -8.42 -26.07
N LEU A 121 24.04 -8.32 -26.29
CA LEU A 121 23.05 -8.08 -25.24
C LEU A 121 23.20 -9.17 -24.20
N SER A 122 23.62 -8.78 -22.98
CA SER A 122 23.49 -9.66 -21.83
C SER A 122 22.03 -10.09 -21.76
N SER A 123 21.76 -11.37 -21.55
CA SER A 123 20.39 -11.87 -21.36
C SER A 123 19.76 -11.32 -20.08
N PHE A 124 20.55 -10.69 -19.22
CA PHE A 124 20.13 -10.15 -17.94
C PHE A 124 20.53 -8.70 -17.78
N ALA A 125 19.64 -7.92 -17.17
CA ALA A 125 19.94 -6.57 -16.65
C ALA A 125 19.81 -6.59 -15.12
N PHE A 126 20.70 -5.85 -14.46
CA PHE A 126 20.77 -5.78 -13.01
C PHE A 126 20.59 -4.34 -12.56
N GLU A 127 19.82 -4.13 -11.52
CA GLU A 127 19.76 -2.85 -10.78
C GLU A 127 20.04 -3.14 -9.31
N VAL A 128 20.89 -2.33 -8.68
CA VAL A 128 21.15 -2.37 -7.24
C VAL A 128 21.26 -0.94 -6.73
N GLY A 129 20.72 -0.67 -5.54
CA GLY A 129 20.74 0.66 -4.99
C GLY A 129 20.45 0.74 -3.51
N GLY A 130 20.58 1.96 -3.00
CA GLY A 130 20.18 2.33 -1.65
C GLY A 130 19.09 3.39 -1.68
N ARG A 131 18.23 3.38 -0.63
CA ARG A 131 17.18 4.38 -0.42
C ARG A 131 17.23 4.90 1.01
N TYR A 132 16.82 6.14 1.15
CA TYR A 132 16.45 6.73 2.43
C TYR A 132 14.96 7.05 2.40
N TRP A 133 14.24 6.66 3.46
CA TRP A 133 12.82 6.90 3.61
C TRP A 133 12.53 7.67 4.90
N TYR A 134 12.01 8.90 4.77
CA TYR A 134 11.40 9.63 5.87
C TYR A 134 9.90 9.39 5.84
N SER A 135 9.33 8.90 6.94
CA SER A 135 7.94 8.47 6.96
C SER A 135 7.22 8.85 8.24
N SER A 136 5.88 8.92 8.16
CA SER A 136 4.97 9.00 9.28
C SER A 136 4.08 7.76 9.30
N GLY A 137 3.86 7.17 10.47
CA GLY A 137 3.04 5.99 10.67
C GLY A 137 1.85 6.25 11.56
N ARG A 138 0.88 5.35 11.46
CA ARG A 138 -0.27 5.23 12.35
C ARG A 138 -0.52 3.76 12.63
N LEU A 139 -0.86 3.44 13.89
CA LEU A 139 -1.31 2.12 14.31
C LEU A 139 -2.63 2.30 15.05
N GLY A 140 -3.65 1.59 14.64
CA GLY A 140 -4.97 1.59 15.26
C GLY A 140 -5.31 0.19 15.76
N PHE A 141 -5.88 0.09 16.95
CA PHE A 141 -6.31 -1.15 17.56
C PHE A 141 -7.61 -0.94 18.30
N GLY A 142 -8.48 -1.95 18.31
CA GLY A 142 -9.70 -1.97 19.10
C GLY A 142 -10.26 -3.36 19.23
N PHE A 143 -10.78 -3.67 20.41
CA PHE A 143 -11.38 -4.98 20.69
C PHE A 143 -12.71 -4.85 21.44
N ALA A 144 -13.54 -5.91 21.37
CA ALA A 144 -14.76 -6.05 22.17
C ALA A 144 -14.62 -7.15 23.21
N ASN A 145 -14.93 -6.81 24.44
CA ASN A 145 -14.96 -7.76 25.56
C ASN A 145 -16.14 -8.76 25.48
N GLY A 146 -17.21 -8.40 24.75
CA GLY A 146 -18.42 -9.21 24.65
C GLY A 146 -19.36 -9.16 25.84
N SER A 147 -18.95 -8.54 26.97
CA SER A 147 -19.82 -8.33 28.11
C SER A 147 -20.81 -7.19 27.89
N PRO A 148 -22.07 -7.29 28.30
CA PRO A 148 -23.05 -6.22 28.17
C PRO A 148 -22.75 -4.97 29.00
N LEU A 149 -21.78 -5.02 29.88
CA LEU A 149 -21.34 -3.88 30.71
C LEU A 149 -20.34 -2.97 30.00
N PHE A 150 -19.67 -3.47 28.95
CA PHE A 150 -18.67 -2.76 28.22
C PHE A 150 -19.15 -2.32 26.84
N GLY A 151 -18.49 -1.31 26.27
CA GLY A 151 -18.74 -0.83 24.91
C GLY A 151 -18.27 -1.82 23.83
N ASN A 152 -18.69 -1.55 22.62
CA ASN A 152 -18.15 -2.19 21.42
C ASN A 152 -17.71 -1.09 20.43
N PRO A 153 -16.40 -0.77 20.35
CA PRO A 153 -15.27 -1.41 21.05
C PRO A 153 -15.29 -1.18 22.58
N THR A 154 -14.64 -2.10 23.32
CA THR A 154 -14.39 -1.94 24.76
C THR A 154 -13.23 -1.00 25.02
N SER A 155 -12.16 -1.12 24.23
CA SER A 155 -10.99 -0.26 24.29
C SER A 155 -10.45 -0.02 22.87
N THR A 156 -9.86 1.16 22.68
CA THR A 156 -9.16 1.53 21.43
C THR A 156 -7.82 2.19 21.76
N LEU A 157 -6.79 1.78 21.00
CA LEU A 157 -5.48 2.41 21.00
C LEU A 157 -5.26 3.05 19.62
N ASP A 158 -4.90 4.32 19.57
CA ASP A 158 -4.64 5.05 18.33
C ASP A 158 -3.27 5.74 18.41
N TRP A 159 -2.26 5.11 17.82
CA TRP A 159 -0.90 5.62 17.72
C TRP A 159 -0.78 6.48 16.49
N ARG A 160 -0.39 7.74 16.64
CA ARG A 160 -0.35 8.73 15.55
C ARG A 160 0.98 9.46 15.47
N GLY A 161 1.27 9.99 14.28
CA GLY A 161 2.45 10.80 14.05
C GLY A 161 3.77 10.06 14.27
N LEU A 162 3.78 8.73 14.07
CA LEU A 162 4.95 7.87 14.28
C LEU A 162 6.03 8.18 13.24
N SER A 163 6.78 9.27 13.45
CA SER A 163 7.83 9.72 12.54
C SER A 163 9.02 8.77 12.57
N ALA A 164 9.51 8.36 11.40
CA ALA A 164 10.61 7.41 11.27
C ALA A 164 11.60 7.79 10.16
N HIS A 165 12.85 7.38 10.37
CA HIS A 165 13.95 7.45 9.42
C HIS A 165 14.41 6.02 9.12
N SER A 166 14.43 5.62 7.84
CA SER A 166 14.83 4.28 7.41
C SER A 166 15.86 4.33 6.30
N GLY A 167 16.81 3.39 6.35
CA GLY A 167 17.72 3.06 5.26
C GLY A 167 17.31 1.74 4.61
N GLU A 168 17.38 1.66 3.29
CA GLU A 168 17.03 0.48 2.49
C GLU A 168 18.14 0.12 1.52
N VAL A 169 18.28 -1.18 1.26
CA VAL A 169 18.99 -1.71 0.10
C VAL A 169 18.01 -2.48 -0.76
N PHE A 170 18.07 -2.30 -2.07
CA PHE A 170 17.22 -2.99 -3.02
C PHE A 170 18.01 -3.50 -4.23
N ALA A 171 17.47 -4.55 -4.83
CA ALA A 171 18.01 -5.12 -6.06
C ALA A 171 16.89 -5.57 -7.00
N ARG A 172 17.19 -5.59 -8.30
CA ARG A 172 16.33 -6.11 -9.36
C ARG A 172 17.16 -6.83 -10.41
N ILE A 173 16.63 -7.94 -10.92
CA ILE A 173 17.19 -8.73 -12.01
C ILE A 173 16.08 -8.90 -13.03
N ASP A 174 16.34 -8.51 -14.27
CA ASP A 174 15.45 -8.70 -15.42
C ASP A 174 16.07 -9.69 -16.40
N HIS A 175 15.35 -10.73 -16.80
CA HIS A 175 15.70 -11.58 -17.92
C HIS A 175 15.06 -10.99 -19.19
N ILE A 176 15.87 -10.27 -19.97
CA ILE A 176 15.43 -9.44 -21.10
C ILE A 176 14.62 -10.23 -22.14
N PRO A 177 15.04 -11.44 -22.59
CA PRO A 177 14.32 -12.16 -23.64
C PRO A 177 12.91 -12.61 -23.23
N SER A 178 12.70 -12.96 -21.96
CA SER A 178 11.38 -13.43 -21.48
C SER A 178 10.54 -12.35 -20.84
N GLY A 179 11.11 -11.20 -20.47
CA GLY A 179 10.45 -10.18 -19.67
C GLY A 179 10.24 -10.53 -18.20
N VAL A 180 10.68 -11.72 -17.75
CA VAL A 180 10.60 -12.13 -16.33
C VAL A 180 11.55 -11.29 -15.51
N PHE A 181 11.11 -10.87 -14.34
CA PHE A 181 11.97 -10.17 -13.38
C PHE A 181 11.78 -10.67 -11.96
N VAL A 182 12.81 -10.45 -11.15
CA VAL A 182 12.80 -10.61 -9.70
C VAL A 182 13.29 -9.32 -9.08
N LYS A 183 12.62 -8.85 -8.05
CA LYS A 183 13.06 -7.67 -7.28
C LYS A 183 12.85 -7.88 -5.79
N GLY A 184 13.64 -7.17 -5.00
CA GLY A 184 13.49 -7.20 -3.54
C GLY A 184 14.15 -6.01 -2.88
N LEU A 185 13.76 -5.78 -1.66
CA LEU A 185 14.35 -4.78 -0.77
C LEU A 185 14.35 -5.28 0.68
N VAL A 186 15.27 -4.75 1.46
CA VAL A 186 15.28 -4.83 2.92
C VAL A 186 15.55 -3.45 3.49
N GLY A 187 14.89 -3.12 4.60
CA GLY A 187 15.02 -1.83 5.24
C GLY A 187 14.95 -1.92 6.76
N LEU A 188 15.70 -1.03 7.40
CA LEU A 188 15.73 -0.83 8.84
C LEU A 188 15.56 0.65 9.16
N GLY A 189 14.83 0.94 10.23
CA GLY A 189 14.57 2.32 10.64
C GLY A 189 14.38 2.48 12.13
N THR A 190 14.38 3.76 12.54
CA THR A 190 14.08 4.17 13.92
C THR A 190 12.89 5.10 13.94
N ILE A 191 11.94 4.86 14.85
CA ILE A 191 10.80 5.73 15.12
C ILE A 191 11.20 6.69 16.24
N ARG A 192 11.00 8.00 16.02
CA ARG A 192 11.55 9.06 16.88
C ARG A 192 10.50 9.90 17.59
N GLY A 193 9.23 9.79 17.20
CA GLY A 193 8.18 10.61 17.78
C GLY A 193 6.81 10.08 17.43
N GLY A 194 5.83 10.63 18.09
CA GLY A 194 4.42 10.32 17.98
C GLY A 194 3.73 10.38 19.33
N HIS A 195 2.49 9.97 19.37
CA HIS A 195 1.71 9.82 20.59
C HIS A 195 0.71 8.67 20.43
N ILE A 196 0.17 8.22 21.54
CA ILE A 196 -0.93 7.27 21.61
C ILE A 196 -2.08 7.91 22.38
N ASP A 197 -3.30 7.72 21.90
CA ASP A 197 -4.54 7.93 22.63
C ASP A 197 -5.10 6.55 23.01
N ASP A 198 -5.36 6.34 24.30
CA ASP A 198 -5.94 5.13 24.87
C ASP A 198 -7.30 5.45 25.45
N LEU A 199 -8.35 4.87 24.86
CA LEU A 199 -9.74 5.15 25.23
C LEU A 199 -10.47 3.85 25.59
N ASP A 200 -11.15 3.87 26.76
CA ASP A 200 -11.97 2.76 27.23
C ASP A 200 -13.44 3.16 27.37
N PHE A 201 -14.33 2.22 27.01
CA PHE A 201 -15.76 2.45 26.91
C PHE A 201 -16.58 1.44 27.71
N LEU A 202 -17.57 1.96 28.47
CA LEU A 202 -18.67 1.17 29.04
C LEU A 202 -19.83 1.06 28.06
N VAL A 203 -20.91 0.40 28.49
CA VAL A 203 -22.16 0.31 27.75
C VAL A 203 -22.64 1.68 27.26
N THR A 204 -23.34 1.71 26.11
CA THR A 204 -23.76 2.95 25.44
C THR A 204 -22.62 3.86 24.97
N GLN A 205 -21.42 3.28 24.79
CA GLN A 205 -20.21 4.01 24.38
C GLN A 205 -19.82 5.16 25.34
N PHE A 206 -20.17 5.02 26.61
CA PHE A 206 -19.73 5.96 27.62
C PHE A 206 -18.21 5.82 27.82
N ARG A 207 -17.45 6.84 27.44
CA ARG A 207 -16.01 6.89 27.60
C ARG A 207 -15.67 7.18 29.07
N PHE A 208 -15.13 6.17 29.74
CA PHE A 208 -14.78 6.27 31.16
C PHE A 208 -13.26 6.43 31.40
N SER A 209 -12.45 6.14 30.41
CA SER A 209 -11.02 6.39 30.42
C SER A 209 -10.59 7.03 29.10
N ASP A 210 -9.69 8.00 29.19
CA ASP A 210 -9.09 8.67 28.04
C ASP A 210 -7.75 9.23 28.49
N THR A 211 -6.68 8.65 27.96
CA THR A 211 -5.31 9.03 28.30
C THR A 211 -4.46 9.18 27.05
N THR A 212 -3.44 10.03 27.16
CA THR A 212 -2.43 10.22 26.09
C THR A 212 -1.04 9.96 26.67
N SER A 213 -0.21 9.30 25.85
CA SER A 213 1.21 9.08 26.14
C SER A 213 2.07 9.45 24.93
N ASP A 214 3.31 9.90 25.18
CA ASP A 214 4.25 10.26 24.12
C ASP A 214 5.04 9.05 23.61
N VAL A 215 5.44 9.08 22.34
CA VAL A 215 6.33 8.09 21.73
C VAL A 215 7.67 8.73 21.44
N HIS A 216 8.74 8.22 22.05
CA HIS A 216 10.09 8.74 21.83
C HIS A 216 11.04 7.72 21.23
N ASN A 217 10.67 6.44 21.25
CA ASN A 217 11.56 5.35 20.85
C ASN A 217 10.79 4.23 20.19
N GLY A 218 11.34 3.75 19.09
CA GLY A 218 10.81 2.61 18.36
C GLY A 218 11.72 2.18 17.24
N ASN A 219 11.43 1.04 16.66
CA ASN A 219 12.14 0.52 15.49
C ASN A 219 11.17 0.06 14.41
N LEU A 220 11.71 -0.02 13.20
CA LEU A 220 11.02 -0.43 12.00
C LEU A 220 11.96 -1.36 11.22
N SER A 221 11.46 -2.54 10.84
CA SER A 221 12.17 -3.46 9.96
C SER A 221 11.20 -4.08 8.96
N TYR A 222 11.64 -4.20 7.71
CA TYR A 222 10.80 -4.73 6.65
C TYR A 222 11.61 -5.33 5.52
N GLY A 223 10.95 -6.18 4.74
CA GLY A 223 11.54 -6.76 3.54
C GLY A 223 10.47 -7.17 2.56
N MET A 224 10.77 -7.00 1.27
CA MET A 224 9.90 -7.36 0.16
C MET A 224 10.65 -8.22 -0.84
N PHE A 225 9.92 -9.15 -1.45
CA PHE A 225 10.40 -9.97 -2.55
C PHE A 225 9.28 -10.19 -3.55
N ASP A 226 9.50 -9.84 -4.81
CA ASP A 226 8.53 -9.96 -5.89
C ASP A 226 9.12 -10.70 -7.08
N VAL A 227 8.29 -11.52 -7.72
CA VAL A 227 8.54 -12.11 -9.03
C VAL A 227 7.48 -11.61 -9.98
N GLY A 228 7.87 -11.23 -11.18
CA GLY A 228 6.94 -10.65 -12.14
C GLY A 228 7.35 -10.83 -13.59
N TRP A 229 6.51 -10.29 -14.43
CA TRP A 229 6.70 -10.25 -15.86
C TRP A 229 6.41 -8.84 -16.40
N ALA A 230 7.29 -8.32 -17.23
CA ALA A 230 7.18 -6.99 -17.79
C ALA A 230 7.35 -7.00 -19.30
N TYR A 231 6.66 -6.09 -19.96
CA TYR A 231 6.72 -5.90 -21.41
C TYR A 231 6.75 -4.40 -21.75
N SER A 232 7.20 -4.10 -22.95
CA SER A 232 7.26 -2.71 -23.43
C SER A 232 6.28 -2.55 -24.60
N PRO A 233 5.07 -2.01 -24.33
CA PRO A 233 4.02 -1.87 -25.35
C PRO A 233 4.37 -0.83 -26.42
N THR A 234 5.21 0.14 -26.08
CA THR A 234 5.71 1.19 -26.97
C THR A 234 7.07 1.65 -26.49
N PHE A 235 7.77 2.38 -27.33
CA PHE A 235 9.06 2.97 -26.99
C PHE A 235 8.94 3.88 -25.75
N GLY A 236 9.88 3.71 -24.83
CA GLY A 236 9.91 4.51 -23.60
C GLY A 236 8.91 4.09 -22.51
N VAL A 237 8.04 3.12 -22.74
CA VAL A 237 7.07 2.63 -21.74
C VAL A 237 7.33 1.16 -21.44
N ARG A 238 7.44 0.84 -20.16
CA ARG A 238 7.51 -0.52 -19.63
C ARG A 238 6.38 -0.72 -18.62
N LEU A 239 5.65 -1.81 -18.77
CA LEU A 239 4.59 -2.22 -17.86
C LEU A 239 4.90 -3.61 -17.32
N GLY A 240 4.62 -3.85 -16.05
CA GLY A 240 4.85 -5.16 -15.42
C GLY A 240 3.72 -5.54 -14.47
N PHE A 241 3.58 -6.85 -14.28
CA PHE A 241 2.73 -7.47 -13.27
C PHE A 241 3.62 -8.27 -12.34
N PHE A 242 3.31 -8.28 -11.05
CA PHE A 242 4.08 -9.04 -10.08
C PHE A 242 3.20 -9.65 -8.99
N ALA A 243 3.73 -10.70 -8.39
CA ALA A 243 3.26 -11.26 -7.13
C ALA A 243 4.45 -11.43 -6.19
N GLY A 244 4.23 -11.26 -4.91
CA GLY A 244 5.32 -11.31 -3.96
C GLY A 244 4.88 -11.39 -2.50
N TYR A 245 5.85 -11.12 -1.68
CA TYR A 245 5.73 -11.21 -0.22
C TYR A 245 6.29 -9.95 0.42
N HIS A 246 5.61 -9.46 1.47
CA HIS A 246 6.03 -8.35 2.29
C HIS A 246 6.03 -8.75 3.77
N TYR A 247 7.18 -8.63 4.41
CA TYR A 247 7.36 -8.68 5.86
C TYR A 247 7.46 -7.25 6.37
N TRP A 248 6.62 -6.89 7.38
CA TRP A 248 6.61 -5.56 7.98
C TRP A 248 6.46 -5.66 9.50
N HIS A 249 7.42 -5.15 10.22
CA HIS A 249 7.47 -5.15 11.67
C HIS A 249 7.77 -3.76 12.20
N GLU A 250 6.99 -3.32 13.17
CA GLU A 250 7.23 -2.10 13.94
C GLU A 250 7.24 -2.44 15.43
N LYS A 251 7.97 -1.64 16.21
CA LYS A 251 7.87 -1.62 17.67
C LYS A 251 7.91 -0.18 18.12
N VAL A 252 6.91 0.21 18.89
CA VAL A 252 6.79 1.55 19.48
C VAL A 252 6.63 1.43 20.99
N THR A 253 7.16 2.40 21.73
CA THR A 253 7.08 2.45 23.19
C THR A 253 6.46 3.77 23.60
N ALA A 254 5.42 3.70 24.45
CA ALA A 254 4.72 4.84 25.03
C ALA A 254 5.35 5.22 26.38
N TYR A 255 5.43 6.52 26.62
CA TYR A 255 6.02 7.11 27.83
C TYR A 255 5.09 8.13 28.44
N GLY A 256 5.01 8.09 29.76
CA GLY A 256 4.14 8.98 30.54
C GLY A 256 2.66 8.68 30.35
N ILE A 257 1.83 9.16 31.23
CA ILE A 257 0.37 9.12 31.08
C ILE A 257 -0.22 10.46 31.51
N VAL A 258 -0.94 11.10 30.59
CA VAL A 258 -1.72 12.30 30.83
C VAL A 258 -3.20 11.96 30.71
N CYS A 259 -3.97 12.31 31.72
CA CYS A 259 -5.42 12.12 31.73
C CYS A 259 -6.11 13.18 30.87
N ASN A 260 -6.93 12.79 29.90
CA ASN A 260 -7.73 13.73 29.10
C ASN A 260 -9.09 14.02 29.76
N ILE A 261 -9.60 13.06 30.55
CA ILE A 261 -10.85 13.21 31.32
C ILE A 261 -10.65 12.70 32.76
N PRO A 262 -11.46 13.16 33.75
CA PRO A 262 -11.52 12.50 35.04
C PRO A 262 -12.04 11.07 34.90
N SER A 263 -11.43 10.13 35.63
CA SER A 263 -11.81 8.71 35.60
C SER A 263 -11.70 8.09 36.99
N PHE A 264 -12.62 7.20 37.32
CA PHE A 264 -12.60 6.43 38.55
C PHE A 264 -11.48 5.40 38.64
N ILE A 265 -10.79 5.10 37.50
CA ILE A 265 -9.68 4.16 37.45
C ILE A 265 -8.29 4.81 37.56
N GLY A 266 -8.20 6.01 38.15
CA GLY A 266 -6.90 6.62 38.48
C GLY A 266 -6.62 7.98 37.86
N CYS A 267 -7.56 8.58 37.13
CA CYS A 267 -7.43 9.93 36.56
C CYS A 267 -8.20 10.94 37.42
N PRO A 268 -7.52 11.71 38.27
CA PRO A 268 -8.21 12.61 39.19
C PRO A 268 -8.83 13.84 38.50
N ALA A 269 -8.24 14.30 37.41
CA ALA A 269 -8.71 15.47 36.66
C ALA A 269 -8.16 15.42 35.21
N ALA A 270 -8.80 16.15 34.31
CA ALA A 270 -8.25 16.41 32.99
C ALA A 270 -6.94 17.20 33.07
N GLY A 271 -5.93 16.81 32.31
CA GLY A 271 -4.58 17.38 32.36
C GLY A 271 -3.68 16.84 33.48
N ALA A 272 -4.19 15.94 34.34
CA ALA A 272 -3.36 15.34 35.38
C ALA A 272 -2.33 14.38 34.76
N VAL A 273 -1.07 14.56 35.17
CA VAL A 273 0.02 13.62 34.82
C VAL A 273 0.07 12.58 35.92
N ILE A 274 -0.26 11.33 35.61
CA ILE A 274 -0.26 10.21 36.56
C ILE A 274 0.99 9.35 36.45
N GLU A 275 1.69 9.43 35.33
CA GLU A 275 3.03 8.84 35.13
C GLU A 275 3.96 9.83 34.41
N GLY A 276 5.21 9.88 34.87
CA GLY A 276 6.21 10.80 34.35
C GLY A 276 6.62 10.47 32.88
N PHE A 277 6.92 11.52 32.10
CA PHE A 277 7.26 11.41 30.68
C PHE A 277 8.53 10.58 30.36
N ASN A 278 9.30 10.18 31.35
CA ASN A 278 10.45 9.29 31.24
C ASN A 278 10.14 7.84 31.64
N VAL A 279 8.93 7.55 32.07
CA VAL A 279 8.48 6.20 32.46
C VAL A 279 7.86 5.52 31.26
N ALA A 280 8.41 4.38 30.83
CA ALA A 280 7.80 3.56 29.81
C ALA A 280 6.54 2.88 30.34
N VAL A 281 5.39 3.15 29.76
CA VAL A 281 4.08 2.68 30.22
C VAL A 281 3.48 1.59 29.36
N GLY A 282 3.84 1.55 28.07
CA GLY A 282 3.36 0.56 27.13
C GLY A 282 4.30 0.35 25.96
N ALA A 283 4.17 -0.80 25.30
CA ALA A 283 4.83 -1.07 24.04
C ALA A 283 3.89 -1.84 23.10
N PHE A 284 3.92 -1.53 21.81
CA PHE A 284 3.09 -2.12 20.79
C PHE A 284 3.96 -2.60 19.65
N GLU A 285 3.87 -3.90 19.30
CA GLU A 285 4.84 -4.58 18.44
C GLU A 285 4.13 -5.44 17.37
N PRO A 286 3.53 -4.80 16.33
CA PRO A 286 2.89 -5.51 15.24
C PRO A 286 3.92 -6.10 14.27
N THR A 287 3.62 -7.30 13.80
CA THR A 287 4.32 -8.01 12.73
C THR A 287 3.30 -8.46 11.69
N VAL A 288 3.54 -8.12 10.44
CA VAL A 288 2.68 -8.46 9.29
C VAL A 288 3.47 -9.30 8.30
N HIS A 289 2.85 -10.38 7.85
CA HIS A 289 3.30 -11.25 6.78
C HIS A 289 2.26 -11.21 5.67
N ALA A 290 2.53 -10.53 4.57
CA ALA A 290 1.57 -10.22 3.53
C ALA A 290 1.92 -10.86 2.19
N ALA A 291 0.92 -11.44 1.52
CA ALA A 291 0.99 -11.73 0.10
C ALA A 291 0.58 -10.47 -0.67
N ARG A 292 1.32 -10.11 -1.71
CA ARG A 292 1.04 -8.93 -2.53
C ARG A 292 0.97 -9.27 -4.01
N ILE A 293 0.05 -8.61 -4.73
CA ILE A 293 -0.06 -8.68 -6.18
C ILE A 293 -0.20 -7.27 -6.72
N GLY A 294 0.49 -6.95 -7.80
CA GLY A 294 0.49 -5.57 -8.26
C GLY A 294 0.91 -5.39 -9.70
N VAL A 295 0.91 -4.13 -10.08
CA VAL A 295 1.38 -3.65 -11.37
C VAL A 295 2.46 -2.61 -11.15
N GLU A 296 3.42 -2.57 -12.06
CA GLU A 296 4.47 -1.55 -12.10
C GLU A 296 4.53 -0.90 -13.46
N SER A 297 5.01 0.32 -13.50
CA SER A 297 5.28 1.03 -14.73
C SER A 297 6.59 1.81 -14.64
N ARG A 298 7.26 1.95 -15.79
CA ARG A 298 8.35 2.91 -15.99
C ARG A 298 8.11 3.62 -17.33
N ILE A 299 8.17 4.94 -17.30
CA ILE A 299 7.91 5.80 -18.46
C ILE A 299 9.12 6.74 -18.60
N ALA A 300 9.89 6.58 -19.68
CA ALA A 300 10.93 7.53 -20.05
C ALA A 300 10.28 8.77 -20.66
N ILE A 301 10.71 9.95 -20.20
CA ILE A 301 10.29 11.24 -20.75
C ILE A 301 11.30 11.66 -21.80
N ASP A 302 12.58 11.57 -21.44
CA ASP A 302 13.71 11.86 -22.32
C ASP A 302 14.92 10.97 -21.95
N GLU A 303 16.10 11.34 -22.38
CA GLU A 303 17.35 10.58 -22.15
C GLU A 303 17.76 10.53 -20.65
N HIS A 304 17.30 11.50 -19.85
CA HIS A 304 17.67 11.64 -18.44
C HIS A 304 16.51 11.37 -17.50
N TRP A 305 15.30 11.83 -17.83
CA TRP A 305 14.17 11.81 -16.94
C TRP A 305 13.24 10.61 -17.18
N SER A 306 12.81 9.97 -16.12
CA SER A 306 11.77 8.95 -16.16
C SER A 306 10.88 8.99 -14.94
N PHE A 307 9.64 8.55 -15.10
CA PHE A 307 8.74 8.19 -14.00
C PHE A 307 8.75 6.69 -13.81
N SER A 308 8.72 6.24 -12.56
CA SER A 308 8.42 4.85 -12.24
C SER A 308 7.47 4.78 -11.06
N GLY A 309 6.61 3.77 -11.06
CA GLY A 309 5.67 3.58 -9.98
C GLY A 309 5.13 2.17 -9.96
N GLU A 310 4.61 1.79 -8.78
CA GLU A 310 3.91 0.54 -8.58
C GLU A 310 2.71 0.74 -7.66
N ILE A 311 1.72 -0.10 -7.85
CA ILE A 311 0.58 -0.26 -6.95
C ILE A 311 0.34 -1.74 -6.74
N ALA A 312 0.17 -2.16 -5.49
CA ALA A 312 -0.11 -3.54 -5.13
C ALA A 312 -1.29 -3.61 -4.17
N GLY A 313 -2.17 -4.58 -4.42
CA GLY A 313 -3.12 -5.05 -3.44
C GLY A 313 -2.47 -6.09 -2.53
N VAL A 314 -2.83 -6.09 -1.27
CA VAL A 314 -2.54 -7.13 -0.29
C VAL A 314 -3.83 -7.90 -0.04
N PRO A 315 -4.09 -8.98 -0.80
CA PRO A 315 -5.33 -9.74 -0.67
C PRO A 315 -5.39 -10.58 0.61
N TYR A 316 -4.23 -10.83 1.20
CA TYR A 316 -4.09 -11.63 2.42
C TYR A 316 -2.87 -11.19 3.22
N ALA A 317 -3.07 -10.99 4.52
CA ALA A 317 -1.97 -10.85 5.47
C ALA A 317 -2.29 -11.57 6.78
N ALA A 318 -1.25 -12.20 7.36
CA ALA A 318 -1.24 -12.67 8.73
C ALA A 318 -0.61 -11.57 9.60
N LEU A 319 -1.36 -11.14 10.59
CA LEU A 319 -0.97 -10.13 11.57
C LEU A 319 -0.81 -10.79 12.93
N ARG A 320 0.29 -10.47 13.60
CA ARG A 320 0.47 -10.72 15.03
C ARG A 320 0.95 -9.47 15.72
N ASN A 321 0.26 -9.06 16.79
CA ASN A 321 0.69 -7.95 17.62
C ASN A 321 0.97 -8.43 19.04
N LYS A 322 2.07 -7.95 19.60
CA LYS A 322 2.41 -8.08 21.02
C LYS A 322 2.25 -6.72 21.65
N ASP A 323 1.31 -6.60 22.56
CA ASP A 323 1.10 -5.40 23.33
C ASP A 323 1.53 -5.63 24.79
N SER A 324 2.10 -4.61 25.39
CA SER A 324 2.72 -4.66 26.71
C SER A 324 2.26 -3.48 27.55
N HIS A 325 1.40 -3.75 28.52
CA HIS A 325 1.05 -2.80 29.57
C HIS A 325 2.10 -2.91 30.69
N LEU A 326 3.14 -2.05 30.64
CA LEU A 326 4.34 -2.20 31.46
C LEU A 326 4.10 -1.88 32.95
N LEU A 327 3.02 -1.18 33.28
CA LEU A 327 2.63 -0.90 34.67
C LEU A 327 1.73 -1.98 35.28
N ARG A 328 1.29 -2.98 34.48
CA ARG A 328 0.30 -4.00 34.86
C ARG A 328 0.86 -5.42 34.80
N GLN A 329 2.13 -5.58 35.16
CA GLN A 329 2.87 -6.87 34.98
C GLN A 329 2.72 -7.85 36.15
N SER A 330 1.91 -7.58 37.17
CA SER A 330 1.68 -8.52 38.26
C SER A 330 0.91 -9.75 37.79
N MET A 331 1.18 -10.91 38.38
CA MET A 331 0.43 -12.15 38.09
C MET A 331 -1.04 -12.08 38.54
N ALA A 332 -1.38 -11.13 39.40
CA ALA A 332 -2.75 -10.87 39.81
C ALA A 332 -3.51 -9.95 38.84
N ASP A 333 -2.83 -9.40 37.80
CA ASP A 333 -3.37 -8.54 36.77
C ASP A 333 -3.11 -9.16 35.39
N LEU A 334 -2.25 -8.57 34.55
CA LEU A 334 -1.99 -9.03 33.18
C LEU A 334 -0.77 -9.96 33.05
N GLY A 335 0.03 -10.10 34.10
CA GLY A 335 1.27 -10.89 34.05
C GLY A 335 2.41 -10.19 33.31
N PRO A 336 3.55 -10.89 33.12
CA PRO A 336 4.73 -10.31 32.50
C PRO A 336 4.49 -9.95 31.01
N ALA A 337 5.18 -8.91 30.56
CA ALA A 337 5.13 -8.44 29.17
C ALA A 337 5.80 -9.45 28.19
N PRO A 338 5.31 -9.63 26.94
CA PRO A 338 4.07 -9.03 26.43
C PRO A 338 2.84 -9.67 27.06
N ASN A 339 1.89 -8.85 27.48
CA ASN A 339 0.75 -9.34 28.25
C ASN A 339 -0.60 -9.23 27.53
N ILE A 340 -0.61 -8.75 26.28
CA ILE A 340 -1.75 -8.85 25.36
C ILE A 340 -1.22 -9.33 24.01
N ILE A 341 -1.86 -10.35 23.45
CA ILE A 341 -1.52 -10.91 22.13
C ILE A 341 -2.74 -10.78 21.23
N THR A 342 -2.51 -10.19 20.05
CA THR A 342 -3.53 -10.11 18.99
C THR A 342 -3.06 -10.89 17.79
N ASP A 343 -3.90 -11.79 17.28
CA ASP A 343 -3.67 -12.55 16.07
C ASP A 343 -4.81 -12.35 15.07
N SER A 344 -4.49 -12.09 13.80
CA SER A 344 -5.45 -12.09 12.70
C SER A 344 -4.85 -12.75 11.46
N ARG A 345 -5.70 -13.51 10.75
CA ARG A 345 -5.40 -14.08 9.42
C ARG A 345 -6.33 -13.50 8.33
N TYR A 346 -6.99 -12.39 8.63
CA TYR A 346 -7.97 -11.76 7.76
C TYR A 346 -7.60 -10.31 7.44
N ALA A 347 -6.31 -10.00 7.51
CA ALA A 347 -5.84 -8.68 7.15
C ALA A 347 -5.69 -8.57 5.62
N PHE A 348 -5.97 -7.38 5.12
CA PHE A 348 -5.84 -7.01 3.71
C PHE A 348 -5.35 -5.55 3.61
N GLY A 349 -4.94 -5.12 2.41
CA GLY A 349 -4.37 -3.79 2.30
C GLY A 349 -4.04 -3.34 0.90
N VAL A 350 -3.33 -2.22 0.84
CA VAL A 350 -2.84 -1.62 -0.39
C VAL A 350 -1.48 -0.97 -0.16
N GLU A 351 -0.63 -1.03 -1.17
CA GLU A 351 0.69 -0.43 -1.20
C GLU A 351 0.87 0.34 -2.50
N ALA A 352 1.54 1.47 -2.44
CA ALA A 352 1.82 2.27 -3.62
C ALA A 352 3.17 2.97 -3.49
N GLU A 353 3.90 3.08 -4.59
CA GLU A 353 5.18 3.79 -4.68
C GLU A 353 5.27 4.54 -6.01
N LEU A 354 5.78 5.76 -5.99
CA LEU A 354 5.98 6.58 -7.18
C LEU A 354 7.29 7.33 -7.08
N PHE A 355 8.07 7.35 -8.18
CA PHE A 355 9.34 8.07 -8.29
C PHE A 355 9.40 8.93 -9.55
N VAL A 356 10.09 10.03 -9.42
CA VAL A 356 10.74 10.78 -10.50
C VAL A 356 12.22 10.44 -10.44
N ASN A 357 12.77 10.00 -11.55
CA ASN A 357 14.15 9.53 -11.64
C ASN A 357 14.93 10.39 -12.64
N TYR A 358 16.21 10.57 -12.37
CA TYR A 358 17.18 11.27 -13.21
C TYR A 358 18.43 10.41 -13.44
N ALA A 359 18.69 10.08 -14.69
CA ALA A 359 19.90 9.35 -15.10
C ALA A 359 21.08 10.33 -15.18
N ILE A 360 21.99 10.27 -14.21
CA ILE A 360 23.24 11.04 -14.20
C ILE A 360 24.15 10.53 -15.31
N THR A 361 24.20 9.22 -15.48
CA THR A 361 24.87 8.51 -16.57
C THR A 361 23.97 7.35 -17.03
N PRO A 362 24.27 6.66 -18.14
CA PRO A 362 23.53 5.47 -18.53
C PRO A 362 23.44 4.39 -17.43
N ASN A 363 24.43 4.36 -16.53
CA ASN A 363 24.56 3.34 -15.49
C ASN A 363 24.22 3.83 -14.09
N ILE A 364 24.06 5.14 -13.85
CA ILE A 364 23.79 5.70 -12.52
C ILE A 364 22.53 6.55 -12.57
N GLU A 365 21.56 6.23 -11.75
CA GLU A 365 20.28 6.94 -11.62
C GLU A 365 20.04 7.34 -10.17
N VAL A 366 19.53 8.54 -9.96
CA VAL A 366 19.01 9.04 -8.68
C VAL A 366 17.53 9.33 -8.82
N GLY A 367 16.81 9.33 -7.72
CA GLY A 367 15.38 9.61 -7.77
C GLY A 367 14.83 10.07 -6.43
N ALA A 368 13.68 10.74 -6.51
CA ALA A 368 12.88 11.11 -5.36
C ALA A 368 11.44 10.62 -5.57
N GLY A 369 10.80 10.24 -4.50
CA GLY A 369 9.48 9.61 -4.59
C GLY A 369 8.66 9.66 -3.33
N VAL A 370 7.50 9.05 -3.41
CA VAL A 370 6.57 8.89 -2.31
C VAL A 370 6.14 7.44 -2.19
N ARG A 371 5.84 7.00 -0.97
CA ARG A 371 5.36 5.65 -0.66
C ARG A 371 4.22 5.70 0.32
N TYR A 372 3.29 4.79 0.14
CA TYR A 372 2.23 4.47 1.09
C TYR A 372 2.13 2.95 1.26
N TRP A 373 2.04 2.50 2.50
CA TRP A 373 1.68 1.14 2.89
C TRP A 373 0.52 1.18 3.86
N GLY A 374 -0.46 0.33 3.67
CA GLY A 374 -1.60 0.21 4.57
C GLY A 374 -2.12 -1.21 4.62
N VAL A 375 -2.28 -1.74 5.84
CA VAL A 375 -2.88 -3.05 6.12
C VAL A 375 -3.91 -2.87 7.22
N MET A 376 -5.07 -3.52 7.08
CA MET A 376 -6.16 -3.48 8.05
C MET A 376 -6.77 -4.86 8.28
N ALA A 377 -7.26 -5.09 9.49
CA ALA A 377 -8.03 -6.27 9.87
C ALA A 377 -9.21 -5.85 10.76
N ASN A 378 -10.34 -6.51 10.57
CA ASN A 378 -11.55 -6.33 11.37
C ASN A 378 -12.03 -7.64 12.01
N LYS A 379 -11.19 -8.67 12.00
CA LYS A 379 -11.43 -9.97 12.62
C LYS A 379 -10.13 -10.53 13.15
N GLY A 380 -10.21 -11.19 14.29
CA GLY A 380 -9.10 -11.83 14.94
C GLY A 380 -9.38 -12.07 16.41
N ASP A 381 -8.38 -12.56 17.10
CA ASP A 381 -8.41 -12.90 18.50
C ASP A 381 -7.51 -11.95 19.28
N VAL A 382 -8.01 -11.43 20.39
CA VAL A 382 -7.23 -10.67 21.38
C VAL A 382 -7.22 -11.46 22.68
N ARG A 383 -6.04 -11.81 23.19
CA ARG A 383 -5.86 -12.60 24.42
C ARG A 383 -5.06 -11.82 25.44
N PHE A 384 -5.54 -11.84 26.67
CA PHE A 384 -4.91 -11.17 27.81
C PHE A 384 -4.21 -12.17 28.71
N GLY A 385 -3.04 -11.78 29.23
CA GLY A 385 -2.37 -12.52 30.30
C GLY A 385 -3.11 -12.48 31.62
N PRO A 386 -2.60 -13.24 32.61
CA PRO A 386 -1.38 -14.02 32.58
C PRO A 386 -1.50 -15.38 31.86
N ASP A 387 -2.73 -15.88 31.63
CA ASP A 387 -2.98 -17.23 31.10
C ASP A 387 -3.28 -17.29 29.61
N PHE A 388 -3.67 -16.17 28.99
CA PHE A 388 -4.09 -16.05 27.58
C PHE A 388 -5.24 -16.99 27.19
N GLY A 389 -6.06 -17.42 28.17
CA GLY A 389 -7.05 -18.47 27.98
C GLY A 389 -8.26 -18.04 27.16
N ASN A 390 -8.80 -16.84 27.41
CA ASN A 390 -9.98 -16.32 26.73
C ASN A 390 -9.56 -15.44 25.53
N ALA A 391 -10.21 -15.69 24.38
CA ALA A 391 -10.08 -14.83 23.22
C ALA A 391 -11.26 -13.84 23.18
N TYR A 392 -10.93 -12.58 23.01
CA TYR A 392 -11.88 -11.49 22.74
C TYR A 392 -11.84 -11.13 21.26
N GLU A 393 -12.91 -10.54 20.76
CA GLU A 393 -13.04 -10.20 19.34
C GLU A 393 -12.21 -8.96 18.99
N LEU A 394 -11.35 -9.09 17.98
CA LEU A 394 -10.68 -7.96 17.36
C LEU A 394 -11.67 -7.21 16.46
N ASN A 395 -11.99 -5.96 16.78
CA ASN A 395 -12.89 -5.14 15.99
C ASN A 395 -12.16 -4.35 14.91
N LYS A 396 -10.94 -3.91 15.23
CA LYS A 396 -10.16 -3.05 14.38
C LYS A 396 -8.67 -3.28 14.63
N PHE A 397 -7.94 -3.42 13.56
CA PHE A 397 -6.50 -3.21 13.51
C PHE A 397 -6.15 -2.50 12.22
N ASP A 398 -5.41 -1.42 12.28
CA ASP A 398 -4.85 -0.77 11.11
C ASP A 398 -3.38 -0.40 11.35
N GLN A 399 -2.56 -0.67 10.35
CA GLN A 399 -1.16 -0.26 10.31
C GLN A 399 -0.92 0.46 9.00
N GLN A 400 -0.51 1.72 9.07
CA GLN A 400 -0.31 2.58 7.91
C GLN A 400 1.02 3.32 8.06
N ARG A 401 1.72 3.51 6.93
CA ARG A 401 2.93 4.33 6.85
C ARG A 401 3.06 4.97 5.49
N TYR A 402 3.38 6.25 5.47
CA TYR A 402 3.57 7.01 4.24
C TYR A 402 4.71 8.00 4.41
N GLY A 403 5.31 8.41 3.29
CA GLY A 403 6.41 9.35 3.35
C GLY A 403 7.14 9.54 2.04
N VAL A 404 8.26 10.26 2.14
CA VAL A 404 9.10 10.63 1.01
C VAL A 404 10.37 9.78 0.98
N LEU A 405 10.81 9.44 -0.23
CA LEU A 405 12.02 8.66 -0.46
C LEU A 405 12.98 9.40 -1.37
N VAL A 406 14.26 9.13 -1.16
CA VAL A 406 15.30 9.42 -2.13
C VAL A 406 16.13 8.16 -2.35
N HIS A 407 16.57 7.94 -3.59
CA HIS A 407 17.42 6.79 -3.90
C HIS A 407 18.56 7.12 -4.85
N ALA A 408 19.57 6.25 -4.81
CA ALA A 408 20.58 6.14 -5.84
C ALA A 408 20.74 4.67 -6.23
N LYS A 409 20.87 4.37 -7.53
CA LYS A 409 21.05 3.01 -8.03
C LYS A 409 22.01 2.93 -9.20
N GLY A 410 22.69 1.80 -9.30
CA GLY A 410 23.47 1.36 -10.44
C GLY A 410 22.69 0.41 -11.34
N LYS A 411 22.95 0.47 -12.65
CA LYS A 411 22.40 -0.41 -13.69
C LYS A 411 23.55 -1.08 -14.46
N PHE A 412 23.45 -2.37 -14.69
CA PHE A 412 24.51 -3.18 -15.30
C PHE A 412 23.98 -4.10 -16.37
#